data_89ac5950ee2767c34e4dba6765149432
#
_entry.id   89ac5950ee2767c34e4dba6765149432
#
_cell.length_a   1.000
_cell.length_b   1.000
_cell.length_c   1.000
_cell.angle_alpha   90.00
_cell.angle_beta   90.00
_cell.angle_gamma   90.00
#
_symmetry.space_group_name_H-M   'P 1'
#
loop_
_entity.id
_entity.type
_entity.pdbx_description
1 polymer ?
#
loop_
_entity_poly.entity_id
_entity_poly.type
_entity_poly.pdbx_seq_one_letter_code
_entity_poly.pdbx_strand_id
1 'polypeptide(L)'
;YILHKTTIMEIKTVETLNGKHALKPIERENVLKAAIEYFKGDELAANVWINKYALKDSFGNIYEHTPDDMHLRIAREIHRIESKYPNPLSFEEIFEVLKDFKYIVPQGSPMAGIGNDFQFSSLSNCFVIGTGADSYGGIIKSDEEQVQLMKRRGGVGQDLSHIRPKGSPVMNSALTSTGIVPFMERFSN
;
A
#
# COMPACT_ATOMS: atom_id res chain seq x y z
N TYR A 1 -40.00 -15.95 3.45
CA TYR A 1 -38.84 -15.60 2.60
C TYR A 1 -39.00 -14.15 2.15
N ILE A 2 -38.49 -13.22 2.91
CA ILE A 2 -38.48 -11.79 2.55
C ILE A 2 -37.09 -11.52 2.00
N LEU A 3 -37.00 -11.40 0.69
CA LEU A 3 -35.84 -10.88 -0.02
C LEU A 3 -35.68 -9.40 0.35
N HIS A 4 -34.72 -9.08 1.22
CA HIS A 4 -34.21 -7.74 1.31
C HIS A 4 -33.53 -7.38 -0.02
N LYS A 5 -34.23 -6.65 -0.85
CA LYS A 5 -33.62 -5.89 -1.93
C LYS A 5 -32.69 -4.83 -1.29
N THR A 6 -31.44 -5.21 -1.08
CA THR A 6 -30.41 -4.23 -0.87
C THR A 6 -30.34 -3.40 -2.14
N THR A 7 -30.75 -2.16 -2.05
CA THR A 7 -30.65 -1.17 -3.11
C THR A 7 -29.18 -1.09 -3.48
N ILE A 8 -28.81 -1.66 -4.62
CA ILE A 8 -27.55 -1.37 -5.27
C ILE A 8 -27.65 0.12 -5.59
N MET A 9 -26.96 0.96 -4.81
CA MET A 9 -26.82 2.36 -5.16
C MET A 9 -26.35 2.40 -6.60
N GLU A 10 -27.14 3.05 -7.47
CA GLU A 10 -26.76 3.30 -8.84
C GLU A 10 -25.35 3.87 -8.84
N ILE A 11 -24.41 3.07 -9.31
CA ILE A 11 -23.06 3.54 -9.60
C ILE A 11 -23.25 4.56 -10.71
N LYS A 12 -23.29 5.84 -10.33
CA LYS A 12 -23.34 6.93 -11.30
C LYS A 12 -22.19 6.70 -12.25
N THR A 13 -22.53 6.49 -13.50
CA THR A 13 -21.59 6.38 -14.61
C THR A 13 -20.65 7.58 -14.54
N VAL A 14 -19.40 7.32 -14.27
CA VAL A 14 -18.35 8.33 -14.25
C VAL A 14 -18.08 8.69 -15.71
N GLU A 15 -18.46 9.90 -16.11
CA GLU A 15 -18.11 10.43 -17.44
C GLU A 15 -16.59 10.59 -17.52
N THR A 16 -16.00 9.89 -18.47
CA THR A 16 -14.58 9.98 -18.77
C THR A 16 -14.29 11.23 -19.59
N LEU A 17 -13.70 12.24 -18.96
CA LEU A 17 -13.02 13.31 -19.69
C LEU A 17 -11.55 12.93 -19.84
N ASN A 18 -11.12 12.69 -21.07
CA ASN A 18 -9.72 12.35 -21.44
C ASN A 18 -9.13 11.11 -20.77
N GLY A 19 -9.90 10.04 -20.59
CA GLY A 19 -9.41 8.76 -20.07
C GLY A 19 -9.08 8.74 -18.57
N LYS A 20 -9.33 9.81 -17.83
CA LYS A 20 -9.21 9.85 -16.36
C LYS A 20 -10.59 10.02 -15.73
N HIS A 21 -10.90 9.18 -14.76
CA HIS A 21 -12.15 9.24 -14.01
C HIS A 21 -12.28 10.59 -13.31
N ALA A 22 -13.35 11.34 -13.60
CA ALA A 22 -13.67 12.58 -12.91
C ALA A 22 -14.36 12.28 -11.56
N LEU A 23 -13.62 11.65 -10.64
CA LEU A 23 -14.09 11.48 -9.27
C LEU A 23 -14.12 12.85 -8.59
N LYS A 24 -15.20 13.15 -7.86
CA LYS A 24 -15.28 14.36 -7.05
C LYS A 24 -14.76 14.06 -5.65
N PRO A 25 -13.90 14.93 -5.10
CA PRO A 25 -13.47 14.82 -3.72
C PRO A 25 -14.65 14.85 -2.75
N ILE A 26 -14.53 14.12 -1.66
CA ILE A 26 -15.52 14.01 -0.61
C ILE A 26 -14.98 14.74 0.62
N GLU A 27 -15.83 15.54 1.26
CA GLU A 27 -15.46 16.22 2.49
C GLU A 27 -15.12 15.22 3.59
N ARG A 28 -13.97 15.43 4.26
CA ARG A 28 -13.44 14.52 5.28
C ARG A 28 -14.44 14.21 6.39
N GLU A 29 -15.23 15.19 6.80
CA GLU A 29 -16.24 15.03 7.87
C GLU A 29 -17.32 14.02 7.48
N ASN A 30 -17.78 14.06 6.23
CA ASN A 30 -18.76 13.12 5.69
C ASN A 30 -18.17 11.70 5.62
N VAL A 31 -16.92 11.56 5.20
CA VAL A 31 -16.23 10.28 5.18
C VAL A 31 -16.05 9.73 6.58
N LEU A 32 -15.66 10.56 7.56
CA LEU A 32 -15.47 10.14 8.93
C LEU A 32 -16.77 9.60 9.53
N LYS A 33 -17.88 10.33 9.33
CA LYS A 33 -19.19 9.90 9.81
C LYS A 33 -19.62 8.55 9.22
N ALA A 34 -19.48 8.37 7.91
CA ALA A 34 -19.82 7.13 7.23
C ALA A 34 -18.91 5.97 7.68
N ALA A 35 -17.61 6.23 7.86
CA ALA A 35 -16.66 5.22 8.32
C ALA A 35 -16.92 4.80 9.77
N ILE A 36 -17.25 5.74 10.68
CA ILE A 36 -17.64 5.41 12.06
C ILE A 36 -18.88 4.51 12.09
N GLU A 37 -19.87 4.82 11.26
CA GLU A 37 -21.07 3.98 11.13
C GLU A 37 -20.71 2.56 10.62
N TYR A 38 -19.88 2.48 9.57
CA TYR A 38 -19.39 1.22 9.04
C TYR A 38 -18.68 0.36 10.10
N PHE A 39 -17.81 0.97 10.91
CA PHE A 39 -17.09 0.31 12.01
C PHE A 39 -17.89 0.24 13.32
N LYS A 40 -19.22 0.44 13.28
CA LYS A 40 -20.13 0.29 14.42
C LYS A 40 -19.73 1.14 15.63
N GLY A 41 -19.26 2.35 15.40
CA GLY A 41 -18.86 3.30 16.43
C GLY A 41 -17.37 3.29 16.79
N ASP A 42 -16.55 2.45 16.15
CA ASP A 42 -15.10 2.45 16.37
C ASP A 42 -14.42 3.61 15.58
N GLU A 43 -14.27 4.74 16.27
CA GLU A 43 -13.63 5.93 15.71
C GLU A 43 -12.15 5.72 15.39
N LEU A 44 -11.45 4.86 16.14
CA LEU A 44 -10.04 4.57 15.89
C LEU A 44 -9.89 3.82 14.56
N ALA A 45 -10.69 2.77 14.35
CA ALA A 45 -10.70 2.01 13.10
C ALA A 45 -11.05 2.90 11.91
N ALA A 46 -12.07 3.77 12.04
CA ALA A 46 -12.47 4.72 11.02
C ALA A 46 -11.33 5.68 10.64
N ASN A 47 -10.68 6.29 11.62
CA ASN A 47 -9.57 7.21 11.38
C ASN A 47 -8.34 6.49 10.78
N VAL A 48 -8.02 5.28 11.22
CA VAL A 48 -6.93 4.49 10.66
C VAL A 48 -7.21 4.16 9.19
N TRP A 49 -8.43 3.71 8.87
CA TRP A 49 -8.82 3.44 7.48
C TRP A 49 -8.70 4.70 6.62
N ILE A 50 -9.29 5.82 7.04
CA ILE A 50 -9.24 7.08 6.30
C ILE A 50 -7.80 7.52 6.07
N ASN A 51 -6.96 7.48 7.10
CA ASN A 51 -5.60 8.02 7.01
C ASN A 51 -4.67 7.14 6.17
N LYS A 52 -4.86 5.81 6.21
CA LYS A 52 -3.91 4.86 5.63
C LYS A 52 -4.38 4.19 4.34
N TYR A 53 -5.69 3.96 4.14
CA TYR A 53 -6.16 3.01 3.13
C TYR A 53 -7.16 3.61 2.12
N ALA A 54 -7.99 4.56 2.53
CA ALA A 54 -8.94 5.23 1.64
C ALA A 54 -8.23 5.85 0.43
N LEU A 55 -8.87 5.77 -0.73
CA LEU A 55 -8.36 6.34 -1.98
C LEU A 55 -8.17 7.85 -1.86
N LYS A 56 -6.95 8.29 -2.09
CA LYS A 56 -6.58 9.71 -2.06
C LYS A 56 -5.68 10.09 -3.22
N ASP A 57 -5.78 11.35 -3.61
CA ASP A 57 -4.79 11.95 -4.49
C ASP A 57 -3.55 12.47 -3.71
N SER A 58 -2.60 13.07 -4.45
CA SER A 58 -1.39 13.66 -3.87
C SER A 58 -1.63 14.93 -3.05
N PHE A 59 -2.84 15.49 -3.09
CA PHE A 59 -3.25 16.67 -2.33
C PHE A 59 -4.00 16.30 -1.05
N GLY A 60 -4.28 15.01 -0.84
CA GLY A 60 -5.01 14.51 0.32
C GLY A 60 -6.53 14.49 0.17
N ASN A 61 -7.05 14.80 -1.01
CA ASN A 61 -8.47 14.67 -1.29
C ASN A 61 -8.91 13.21 -1.25
N ILE A 62 -10.05 12.92 -0.62
CA ILE A 62 -10.58 11.58 -0.42
C ILE A 62 -11.66 11.29 -1.45
N TYR A 63 -11.71 10.07 -1.99
CA TYR A 63 -12.63 9.64 -3.05
C TYR A 63 -13.45 8.40 -2.69
N GLU A 64 -13.38 7.94 -1.47
CA GLU A 64 -14.12 6.79 -0.94
C GLU A 64 -14.84 7.20 0.35
N HIS A 65 -16.10 6.76 0.52
CA HIS A 65 -16.90 7.06 1.72
C HIS A 65 -16.68 6.04 2.83
N THR A 66 -16.55 4.76 2.44
CA THR A 66 -16.49 3.62 3.35
C THR A 66 -15.46 2.58 2.89
N PRO A 67 -15.07 1.63 3.75
CA PRO A 67 -14.27 0.48 3.33
C PRO A 67 -14.90 -0.34 2.20
N ASP A 68 -16.21 -0.34 2.03
CA ASP A 68 -16.84 -1.04 0.89
C ASP A 68 -16.47 -0.42 -0.45
N ASP A 69 -16.34 0.91 -0.53
CA ASP A 69 -15.85 1.56 -1.75
C ASP A 69 -14.41 1.11 -2.09
N MET A 70 -13.57 0.97 -1.06
CA MET A 70 -12.22 0.41 -1.20
C MET A 70 -12.28 -1.04 -1.69
N HIS A 71 -13.14 -1.87 -1.12
CA HIS A 71 -13.31 -3.27 -1.55
C HIS A 71 -13.83 -3.36 -2.99
N LEU A 72 -14.75 -2.49 -3.38
CA LEU A 72 -15.24 -2.38 -4.77
C LEU A 72 -14.12 -2.00 -5.75
N ARG A 73 -13.27 -1.03 -5.37
CA ARG A 73 -12.09 -0.65 -6.17
C ARG A 73 -11.14 -1.83 -6.36
N ILE A 74 -10.80 -2.51 -5.28
CA ILE A 74 -9.92 -3.67 -5.31
C ILE A 74 -10.53 -4.79 -6.15
N ALA A 75 -11.81 -5.12 -5.93
CA ALA A 75 -12.50 -6.17 -6.67
C ALA A 75 -12.56 -5.87 -8.17
N ARG A 76 -12.78 -4.61 -8.55
CA ARG A 76 -12.80 -4.19 -9.96
C ARG A 76 -11.44 -4.42 -10.63
N GLU A 77 -10.36 -4.06 -9.97
CA GLU A 77 -9.03 -4.20 -10.53
C GLU A 77 -8.59 -5.67 -10.58
N ILE A 78 -8.92 -6.46 -9.56
CA ILE A 78 -8.67 -7.91 -9.58
C ILE A 78 -9.48 -8.56 -10.72
N HIS A 79 -10.77 -8.25 -10.84
CA HIS A 79 -11.62 -8.80 -11.90
C HIS A 79 -11.11 -8.44 -13.30
N ARG A 80 -10.58 -7.23 -13.49
CA ARG A 80 -9.95 -6.82 -14.76
C ARG A 80 -8.79 -7.72 -15.17
N ILE A 81 -8.03 -8.22 -14.20
CA ILE A 81 -6.93 -9.16 -14.44
C ILE A 81 -7.45 -10.58 -14.57
N GLU A 82 -8.34 -10.99 -13.68
CA GLU A 82 -8.96 -12.32 -13.61
C GLU A 82 -9.66 -12.69 -14.93
N SER A 83 -10.34 -11.73 -15.55
CA SER A 83 -11.04 -11.89 -16.84
C SER A 83 -10.13 -12.32 -18.00
N LYS A 84 -8.79 -12.32 -17.83
CA LYS A 84 -7.84 -12.80 -18.84
C LYS A 84 -7.58 -14.30 -18.76
N TYR A 85 -8.06 -14.96 -17.71
CA TYR A 85 -7.81 -16.37 -17.43
C TYR A 85 -9.05 -17.23 -17.76
N PRO A 86 -8.87 -18.52 -18.03
CA PRO A 86 -9.99 -19.45 -18.18
C PRO A 86 -10.79 -19.57 -16.87
N ASN A 87 -12.13 -19.57 -16.97
CA ASN A 87 -13.04 -19.67 -15.84
C ASN A 87 -12.80 -18.60 -14.74
N PRO A 88 -12.86 -17.32 -15.11
CA PRO A 88 -12.58 -16.25 -14.17
C PRO A 88 -13.66 -16.17 -13.09
N LEU A 89 -13.28 -15.77 -11.89
CA LEU A 89 -14.24 -15.34 -10.88
C LEU A 89 -14.98 -14.09 -11.35
N SER A 90 -16.25 -14.01 -11.05
CA SER A 90 -17.05 -12.80 -11.30
C SER A 90 -16.63 -11.66 -10.37
N PHE A 91 -16.98 -10.45 -10.76
CA PHE A 91 -16.75 -9.26 -9.90
C PHE A 91 -17.45 -9.43 -8.54
N GLU A 92 -18.66 -9.95 -8.53
CA GLU A 92 -19.48 -10.18 -7.33
C GLU A 92 -18.82 -11.20 -6.38
N GLU A 93 -18.30 -12.31 -6.91
CA GLU A 93 -17.58 -13.30 -6.11
C GLU A 93 -16.33 -12.72 -5.48
N ILE A 94 -15.55 -11.93 -6.22
CA ILE A 94 -14.35 -11.26 -5.70
C ILE A 94 -14.73 -10.24 -4.63
N PHE A 95 -15.80 -9.45 -4.84
CA PHE A 95 -16.27 -8.48 -3.87
C PHE A 95 -16.75 -9.15 -2.58
N GLU A 96 -17.54 -10.20 -2.67
CA GLU A 96 -18.09 -10.92 -1.49
C GLU A 96 -17.01 -11.53 -0.59
N VAL A 97 -15.85 -11.91 -1.12
CA VAL A 97 -14.76 -12.42 -0.28
C VAL A 97 -13.96 -11.30 0.42
N LEU A 98 -14.02 -10.07 -0.10
CA LEU A 98 -13.37 -8.89 0.48
C LEU A 98 -14.28 -8.13 1.44
N LYS A 99 -15.59 -8.07 1.12
CA LYS A 99 -16.58 -7.29 1.84
C LYS A 99 -16.56 -7.58 3.35
N ASP A 100 -16.74 -6.51 4.14
CA ASP A 100 -16.73 -6.57 5.60
C ASP A 100 -15.43 -7.17 6.20
N PHE A 101 -14.35 -7.25 5.43
CA PHE A 101 -13.10 -7.93 5.82
C PHE A 101 -13.32 -9.39 6.22
N LYS A 102 -14.30 -10.05 5.61
CA LYS A 102 -14.85 -11.31 6.12
C LYS A 102 -13.94 -12.52 5.85
N TYR A 103 -13.48 -12.69 4.62
CA TYR A 103 -12.67 -13.85 4.22
C TYR A 103 -11.27 -13.48 3.81
N ILE A 104 -11.11 -12.35 3.12
CA ILE A 104 -9.81 -11.84 2.67
C ILE A 104 -9.62 -10.44 3.22
N VAL A 105 -8.56 -10.28 4.02
CA VAL A 105 -8.09 -8.98 4.50
C VAL A 105 -6.76 -8.69 3.82
N PRO A 106 -6.73 -7.85 2.78
CA PRO A 106 -5.49 -7.51 2.11
C PRO A 106 -4.54 -6.78 3.09
N GLN A 107 -3.26 -6.89 2.85
CA GLN A 107 -2.29 -6.07 3.57
C GLN A 107 -2.39 -4.59 3.17
N GLY A 108 -1.75 -3.71 3.95
CA GLY A 108 -1.92 -2.26 3.82
C GLY A 108 -1.54 -1.67 2.46
N SER A 109 -0.47 -2.18 1.83
CA SER A 109 -0.07 -1.69 0.49
C SER A 109 -1.05 -2.12 -0.61
N PRO A 110 -1.52 -3.37 -0.68
CA PRO A 110 -2.64 -3.76 -1.54
C PRO A 110 -3.90 -2.95 -1.28
N MET A 111 -4.31 -2.76 -0.03
CA MET A 111 -5.52 -1.98 0.29
C MET A 111 -5.45 -0.55 -0.24
N ALA A 112 -4.31 0.11 -0.11
CA ALA A 112 -4.14 1.49 -0.54
C ALA A 112 -3.81 1.63 -2.04
N GLY A 113 -3.13 0.61 -2.63
CA GLY A 113 -2.51 0.71 -3.94
C GLY A 113 -3.27 0.07 -5.09
N ILE A 114 -4.00 -1.05 -4.85
CA ILE A 114 -4.73 -1.71 -5.94
C ILE A 114 -5.83 -0.78 -6.47
N GLY A 115 -5.79 -0.49 -7.78
CA GLY A 115 -6.74 0.41 -8.43
C GLY A 115 -6.59 1.89 -8.06
N ASN A 116 -5.48 2.30 -7.46
CA ASN A 116 -5.17 3.69 -7.19
C ASN A 116 -4.37 4.30 -8.34
N ASP A 117 -5.02 5.12 -9.15
CA ASP A 117 -4.40 5.80 -10.30
C ASP A 117 -3.78 7.16 -9.94
N PHE A 118 -3.95 7.63 -8.70
CA PHE A 118 -3.41 8.93 -8.27
C PHE A 118 -1.98 8.86 -7.77
N GLN A 119 -1.53 7.72 -7.26
CA GLN A 119 -0.25 7.56 -6.59
C GLN A 119 0.48 6.30 -7.02
N PHE A 120 1.78 6.43 -7.26
CA PHE A 120 2.65 5.27 -7.43
C PHE A 120 3.00 4.69 -6.06
N SER A 121 2.54 3.48 -5.79
CA SER A 121 2.85 2.74 -4.56
C SER A 121 3.28 1.31 -4.86
N SER A 122 4.03 0.72 -3.95
CA SER A 122 4.29 -0.72 -3.97
C SER A 122 3.01 -1.48 -3.59
N LEU A 123 2.79 -2.64 -4.18
CA LEU A 123 1.77 -3.59 -3.74
C LEU A 123 2.34 -4.62 -2.74
N SER A 124 3.66 -4.59 -2.48
CA SER A 124 4.29 -5.34 -1.39
C SER A 124 4.54 -4.43 -0.20
N ASN A 125 4.32 -4.95 1.01
CA ASN A 125 4.51 -4.16 2.24
C ASN A 125 5.95 -4.17 2.71
N CYS A 126 6.68 -5.28 2.51
CA CYS A 126 8.02 -5.48 3.07
C CYS A 126 8.97 -6.06 2.03
N PHE A 127 10.22 -5.62 2.12
CA PHE A 127 11.32 -6.03 1.27
C PHE A 127 12.53 -6.35 2.14
N VAL A 128 13.30 -7.34 1.72
CA VAL A 128 14.64 -7.58 2.26
C VAL A 128 15.63 -7.22 1.15
N ILE A 129 16.54 -6.30 1.47
CA ILE A 129 17.63 -5.90 0.59
C ILE A 129 18.96 -6.07 1.32
N GLY A 130 20.06 -6.11 0.60
CA GLY A 130 21.37 -6.28 1.22
C GLY A 130 22.47 -5.63 0.41
N THR A 131 23.61 -5.43 1.06
CA THR A 131 24.78 -4.93 0.38
C THR A 131 25.33 -5.99 -0.57
N GLY A 132 25.31 -5.73 -1.87
CA GLY A 132 25.85 -6.64 -2.89
C GLY A 132 27.37 -6.80 -2.84
N ALA A 133 28.08 -5.94 -2.06
CA ALA A 133 29.52 -5.97 -1.90
C ALA A 133 29.94 -5.32 -0.57
N ASP A 134 31.03 -5.85 0.01
CA ASP A 134 31.68 -5.28 1.19
C ASP A 134 32.50 -4.04 0.80
N SER A 135 31.82 -2.98 0.43
CA SER A 135 32.39 -1.70 0.01
C SER A 135 31.46 -0.54 0.27
N TYR A 136 31.98 0.66 0.37
CA TYR A 136 31.16 1.87 0.47
C TYR A 136 30.18 2.02 -0.72
N GLY A 137 30.60 1.63 -1.92
CA GLY A 137 29.73 1.64 -3.09
C GLY A 137 28.51 0.71 -2.91
N GLY A 138 28.72 -0.52 -2.42
CA GLY A 138 27.64 -1.45 -2.12
C GLY A 138 26.72 -0.94 -1.02
N ILE A 139 27.26 -0.38 0.04
CA ILE A 139 26.50 0.17 1.18
C ILE A 139 25.64 1.37 0.74
N ILE A 140 26.20 2.32 0.00
CA ILE A 140 25.47 3.50 -0.48
C ILE A 140 24.39 3.11 -1.49
N LYS A 141 24.65 2.11 -2.35
CA LYS A 141 23.63 1.61 -3.25
C LYS A 141 22.45 1.00 -2.50
N SER A 142 22.72 0.21 -1.45
CA SER A 142 21.67 -0.36 -0.59
C SER A 142 20.85 0.73 0.11
N ASP A 143 21.46 1.82 0.54
CA ASP A 143 20.80 3.00 1.11
C ASP A 143 19.86 3.66 0.08
N GLU A 144 20.32 3.85 -1.16
CA GLU A 144 19.48 4.36 -2.25
C GLU A 144 18.28 3.45 -2.51
N GLU A 145 18.48 2.14 -2.59
CA GLU A 145 17.41 1.16 -2.80
C GLU A 145 16.37 1.22 -1.67
N GLN A 146 16.82 1.34 -0.41
CA GLN A 146 15.95 1.53 0.75
C GLN A 146 15.04 2.76 0.57
N VAL A 147 15.61 3.91 0.25
CA VAL A 147 14.84 5.15 0.06
C VAL A 147 13.84 5.01 -1.09
N GLN A 148 14.23 4.34 -2.20
CA GLN A 148 13.34 4.13 -3.34
C GLN A 148 12.13 3.22 -3.00
N LEU A 149 12.31 2.24 -2.12
CA LEU A 149 11.24 1.37 -1.65
C LEU A 149 10.34 2.07 -0.62
N MET A 150 10.96 2.72 0.38
CA MET A 150 10.22 3.37 1.47
C MET A 150 9.34 4.51 0.98
N LYS A 151 9.80 5.32 0.01
CA LYS A 151 8.96 6.39 -0.59
C LYS A 151 7.71 5.86 -1.29
N ARG A 152 7.67 4.57 -1.62
CA ARG A 152 6.52 3.87 -2.23
C ARG A 152 5.75 3.01 -1.24
N ARG A 153 5.88 3.29 0.07
CA ARG A 153 5.22 2.58 1.18
C ARG A 153 5.74 1.17 1.43
N GLY A 154 6.92 0.81 0.92
CA GLY A 154 7.59 -0.45 1.26
C GLY A 154 8.36 -0.34 2.57
N GLY A 155 8.14 -1.25 3.53
CA GLY A 155 9.04 -1.44 4.66
C GLY A 155 10.30 -2.17 4.20
N VAL A 156 11.45 -1.87 4.78
CA VAL A 156 12.73 -2.45 4.35
C VAL A 156 13.48 -3.05 5.51
N GLY A 157 13.90 -4.31 5.35
CA GLY A 157 14.91 -4.96 6.18
C GLY A 157 16.24 -5.00 5.43
N GLN A 158 17.33 -4.72 6.15
CA GLN A 158 18.69 -4.74 5.59
C GLN A 158 19.43 -6.01 5.99
N ASP A 159 19.95 -6.76 4.99
CA ASP A 159 20.93 -7.82 5.24
C ASP A 159 22.34 -7.23 5.20
N LEU A 160 23.00 -7.22 6.34
CA LEU A 160 24.35 -6.69 6.54
C LEU A 160 25.42 -7.77 6.65
N SER A 161 25.09 -9.04 6.38
CA SER A 161 25.97 -10.20 6.57
C SER A 161 27.27 -10.12 5.78
N HIS A 162 27.28 -9.38 4.67
CA HIS A 162 28.44 -9.25 3.81
C HIS A 162 29.45 -8.18 4.26
N ILE A 163 29.07 -7.33 5.23
CA ILE A 163 29.96 -6.29 5.73
C ILE A 163 30.98 -6.91 6.70
N ARG A 164 32.27 -6.65 6.46
CA ARG A 164 33.35 -7.14 7.32
C ARG A 164 33.24 -6.63 8.75
N PRO A 165 33.72 -7.41 9.75
CA PRO A 165 33.65 -7.00 11.14
C PRO A 165 34.59 -5.83 11.47
N LYS A 166 34.32 -5.18 12.61
CA LYS A 166 35.18 -4.13 13.15
C LYS A 166 36.59 -4.65 13.37
N GLY A 167 37.58 -3.84 12.99
CA GLY A 167 39.01 -4.18 13.14
C GLY A 167 39.59 -4.97 11.99
N SER A 168 38.78 -5.45 11.02
CA SER A 168 39.29 -6.07 9.82
C SER A 168 40.19 -5.12 9.04
N PRO A 169 41.32 -5.58 8.46
CA PRO A 169 42.18 -4.72 7.68
C PRO A 169 41.53 -4.21 6.40
N VAL A 170 41.78 -2.97 6.06
CA VAL A 170 41.36 -2.35 4.79
C VAL A 170 42.54 -1.75 4.08
N MET A 171 42.53 -1.83 2.74
CA MET A 171 43.66 -1.40 1.91
C MET A 171 43.56 0.12 1.56
N ASN A 172 43.33 0.94 2.58
CA ASN A 172 43.31 2.40 2.45
C ASN A 172 43.85 3.07 3.72
N SER A 173 43.88 4.39 3.75
CA SER A 173 44.42 5.19 4.87
C SER A 173 43.69 5.00 6.22
N ALA A 174 42.51 4.40 6.25
CA ALA A 174 41.79 4.10 7.49
C ALA A 174 42.35 2.88 8.23
N LEU A 175 43.15 2.04 7.57
CA LEU A 175 43.81 0.85 8.06
C LEU A 175 42.88 -0.28 8.53
N THR A 176 41.80 0.06 9.26
CA THR A 176 40.83 -0.92 9.81
C THR A 176 39.39 -0.50 9.60
N SER A 177 38.50 -1.49 9.49
CA SER A 177 37.06 -1.34 9.36
C SER A 177 36.43 -0.86 10.68
N THR A 178 35.42 -0.01 10.59
CA THR A 178 34.54 0.38 11.71
C THR A 178 33.49 -0.68 12.05
N GLY A 179 33.32 -1.68 11.18
CA GLY A 179 32.27 -2.72 11.31
C GLY A 179 30.90 -2.25 10.88
N ILE A 180 29.85 -2.98 11.30
CA ILE A 180 28.48 -2.80 10.81
C ILE A 180 27.68 -1.71 11.54
N VAL A 181 28.01 -1.40 12.81
CA VAL A 181 27.21 -0.53 13.68
C VAL A 181 26.95 0.84 13.06
N PRO A 182 27.95 1.59 12.52
CA PRO A 182 27.70 2.90 11.91
C PRO A 182 26.76 2.83 10.71
N PHE A 183 26.72 1.72 9.98
CA PHE A 183 25.80 1.55 8.85
C PHE A 183 24.39 1.18 9.31
N MET A 184 24.23 0.41 10.40
CA MET A 184 22.93 0.18 11.04
C MET A 184 22.31 1.49 11.50
N GLU A 185 23.09 2.34 12.14
CA GLU A 185 22.66 3.69 12.57
C GLU A 185 22.21 4.53 11.37
N ARG A 186 22.98 4.51 10.27
CA ARG A 186 22.65 5.22 9.04
C ARG A 186 21.33 4.76 8.43
N PHE A 187 21.09 3.45 8.35
CA PHE A 187 19.88 2.88 7.77
C PHE A 187 18.64 3.04 8.66
N SER A 188 18.82 3.35 9.95
CA SER A 188 17.74 3.58 10.92
C SER A 188 17.26 5.04 11.01
N ASN A 189 18.00 5.97 10.44
CA ASN A 189 17.67 7.39 10.40
C ASN A 189 17.05 7.80 9.07
#